data_698d4cd3e15040e6e34532228b6dc158
#
_entry.id   698d4cd3e15040e6e34532228b6dc158
#
_cell.length_a   1.000
_cell.length_b   1.000
_cell.length_c   1.000
_cell.angle_alpha   90.00
_cell.angle_beta   90.00
_cell.angle_gamma   90.00
#
_symmetry.space_group_name_H-M   'P 1'
#
loop_
_entity.id
_entity.type
_entity.pdbx_description
1 polymer ?
#
loop_
_entity_poly.entity_id
_entity_poly.type
_entity_poly.pdbx_seq_one_letter_code
_entity_poly.pdbx_strand_id
1 'polypeptide(L)'
;MLPFSASGWALNTFAPRARGDPVPAIDTLRARAAEQGRPLYLEGVTAPQRAALEAALPGRFRFFEDRDDADYIYSVESFATLSGKKLHGKRNFCNRFETAHDWRYEALSPAGFDDCRSLLQSWDAEKNGGNAEENEAIERMFQYWAGLGMTGGILYADGRP
;
A
#
# COMPACT_ATOMS: atom_id res chain seq x y z
N MET A 1 -5.58 12.45 -24.05
CA MET A 1 -5.67 11.32 -23.11
C MET A 1 -4.31 10.67 -23.15
N LEU A 2 -3.43 10.94 -22.18
CA LEU A 2 -2.10 10.34 -22.13
C LEU A 2 -2.21 9.08 -21.27
N PRO A 3 -1.70 7.94 -21.71
CA PRO A 3 -1.76 6.72 -20.94
C PRO A 3 -0.87 6.86 -19.69
N PHE A 4 -1.44 6.59 -18.53
CA PHE A 4 -0.75 6.48 -17.26
C PHE A 4 0.05 5.18 -17.26
N SER A 5 1.26 5.22 -17.70
CA SER A 5 2.34 4.33 -17.25
C SER A 5 3.67 4.96 -17.65
N ALA A 6 4.15 5.86 -16.84
CA ALA A 6 5.46 6.43 -17.03
C ALA A 6 6.18 6.51 -15.68
N SER A 7 6.53 5.36 -15.15
CA SER A 7 7.48 5.16 -14.07
C SER A 7 8.87 5.69 -14.44
N GLY A 8 9.03 6.91 -14.72
CA GLY A 8 10.31 7.50 -15.09
C GLY A 8 10.25 9.00 -15.40
N TRP A 9 9.06 9.53 -15.61
CA TRP A 9 8.87 10.88 -16.13
C TRP A 9 8.40 11.91 -15.10
N ALA A 10 7.99 11.47 -13.91
CA ALA A 10 7.47 12.36 -12.87
C ALA A 10 8.11 12.08 -11.51
N LEU A 11 8.11 13.08 -10.64
CA LEU A 11 8.34 12.86 -9.22
C LEU A 11 7.01 12.47 -8.59
N ASN A 12 6.78 11.17 -8.46
CA ASN A 12 5.61 10.63 -7.79
C ASN A 12 5.85 10.66 -6.28
N THR A 13 4.87 11.13 -5.54
CA THR A 13 4.88 11.08 -4.07
C THR A 13 3.45 11.07 -3.55
N PHE A 14 3.26 10.44 -2.40
CA PHE A 14 1.98 10.54 -1.70
C PHE A 14 1.74 11.96 -1.20
N ALA A 15 0.48 12.38 -1.19
CA ALA A 15 0.12 13.68 -0.66
C ALA A 15 0.57 13.80 0.80
N PRO A 16 1.25 14.90 1.18
CA PRO A 16 1.73 15.09 2.55
C PRO A 16 0.59 15.00 3.57
N ARG A 17 0.75 14.15 4.57
CA ARG A 17 -0.18 14.02 5.70
C ARG A 17 0.17 15.02 6.81
N ALA A 18 0.47 16.25 6.46
CA ALA A 18 0.79 17.29 7.43
C ALA A 18 -0.47 17.80 8.12
N ARG A 19 -0.37 18.08 9.43
CA ARG A 19 -1.34 18.91 10.13
C ARG A 19 -0.95 20.37 9.91
N GLY A 20 -1.85 21.15 9.32
CA GLY A 20 -1.61 22.57 9.06
C GLY A 20 -1.54 22.94 7.59
N ASP A 21 -0.85 24.03 7.28
CA ASP A 21 -0.69 24.54 5.93
C ASP A 21 0.15 23.58 5.04
N PRO A 22 -0.41 23.07 3.94
CA PRO A 22 0.33 22.19 3.05
C PRO A 22 1.33 22.89 2.14
N VAL A 23 1.26 24.23 2.01
CA VAL A 23 2.01 25.01 1.02
C VAL A 23 3.53 24.80 1.15
N PRO A 24 4.17 24.89 2.34
CA PRO A 24 5.62 24.72 2.44
C PRO A 24 6.10 23.33 1.97
N ALA A 25 5.33 22.28 2.30
CA ALA A 25 5.67 20.94 1.87
C ALA A 25 5.54 20.78 0.33
N ILE A 26 4.49 21.34 -0.24
CA ILE A 26 4.27 21.34 -1.70
C ILE A 26 5.36 22.13 -2.42
N ASP A 27 5.75 23.28 -1.93
CA ASP A 27 6.82 24.08 -2.55
C ASP A 27 8.16 23.35 -2.52
N THR A 28 8.48 22.65 -1.42
CA THR A 28 9.67 21.81 -1.32
C THR A 28 9.65 20.68 -2.36
N LEU A 29 8.52 19.97 -2.50
CA LEU A 29 8.36 18.90 -3.48
C LEU A 29 8.45 19.42 -4.92
N ARG A 30 7.86 20.59 -5.18
CA ARG A 30 7.92 21.23 -6.50
C ARG A 30 9.34 21.64 -6.87
N ALA A 31 10.09 22.24 -5.92
CA ALA A 31 11.49 22.59 -6.14
C ALA A 31 12.31 21.35 -6.51
N ARG A 32 12.13 20.26 -5.76
CA ARG A 32 12.81 18.99 -6.03
C ARG A 32 12.42 18.38 -7.39
N ALA A 33 11.16 18.44 -7.76
CA ALA A 33 10.70 17.99 -9.08
C ALA A 33 11.34 18.83 -10.21
N ALA A 34 11.39 20.14 -10.03
CA ALA A 34 12.02 21.07 -10.97
C ALA A 34 13.52 20.82 -11.14
N GLU A 35 14.26 20.58 -10.05
CA GLU A 35 15.68 20.20 -10.08
C GLU A 35 15.93 18.93 -10.92
N GLN A 36 14.97 18.01 -10.92
CA GLN A 36 15.02 16.77 -11.68
C GLN A 36 14.45 16.93 -13.12
N GLY A 37 13.98 18.11 -13.50
CA GLY A 37 13.32 18.35 -14.79
C GLY A 37 12.03 17.53 -14.97
N ARG A 38 11.31 17.20 -13.89
CA ARG A 38 10.13 16.33 -13.88
C ARG A 38 8.90 17.07 -13.36
N PRO A 39 7.69 16.75 -13.86
CA PRO A 39 6.46 17.21 -13.24
C PRO A 39 6.27 16.54 -11.88
N LEU A 40 5.64 17.26 -10.93
CA LEU A 40 5.22 16.72 -9.65
C LEU A 40 3.83 16.08 -9.78
N TYR A 41 3.71 14.83 -9.38
CA TYR A 41 2.45 14.14 -9.17
C TYR A 41 2.27 13.82 -7.69
N LEU A 42 1.08 14.10 -7.18
CA LEU A 42 0.67 13.72 -5.82
C LEU A 42 -0.35 12.60 -5.93
N GLU A 43 -0.03 11.46 -5.37
CA GLU A 43 -0.89 10.28 -5.33
C GLU A 43 -1.60 10.15 -3.99
N GLY A 44 -2.70 9.39 -3.94
CA GLY A 44 -3.45 9.15 -2.72
C GLY A 44 -4.06 10.42 -2.10
N VAL A 45 -4.38 11.42 -2.91
CA VAL A 45 -4.99 12.68 -2.44
C VAL A 45 -6.44 12.43 -2.06
N THR A 46 -6.74 12.50 -0.77
CA THR A 46 -8.11 12.35 -0.27
C THR A 46 -8.96 13.60 -0.55
N ALA A 47 -10.28 13.47 -0.53
CA ALA A 47 -11.20 14.60 -0.76
C ALA A 47 -10.94 15.80 0.19
N PRO A 48 -10.70 15.63 1.50
CA PRO A 48 -10.31 16.75 2.36
C PRO A 48 -8.97 17.40 1.98
N GLN A 49 -7.98 16.61 1.57
CA GLN A 49 -6.68 17.12 1.12
C GLN A 49 -6.82 17.90 -0.20
N ARG A 50 -7.63 17.40 -1.12
CA ARG A 50 -7.96 18.11 -2.37
C ARG A 50 -8.56 19.48 -2.06
N ALA A 51 -9.58 19.55 -1.21
CA ALA A 51 -10.20 20.81 -0.83
C ALA A 51 -9.20 21.78 -0.20
N ALA A 52 -8.29 21.30 0.66
CA ALA A 52 -7.24 22.11 1.26
C ALA A 52 -6.24 22.63 0.22
N LEU A 53 -5.84 21.79 -0.75
CA LEU A 53 -4.92 22.18 -1.83
C LEU A 53 -5.58 23.21 -2.77
N GLU A 54 -6.84 23.02 -3.13
CA GLU A 54 -7.58 23.97 -3.97
C GLU A 54 -7.77 25.33 -3.29
N ALA A 55 -7.98 25.34 -1.97
CA ALA A 55 -8.10 26.57 -1.19
C ALA A 55 -6.75 27.29 -1.04
N ALA A 56 -5.67 26.56 -0.76
CA ALA A 56 -4.35 27.14 -0.52
C ALA A 56 -3.61 27.52 -1.82
N LEU A 57 -3.83 26.79 -2.90
CA LEU A 57 -3.12 26.93 -4.18
C LEU A 57 -4.11 26.85 -5.36
N PRO A 58 -5.02 27.81 -5.50
CA PRO A 58 -6.09 27.77 -6.50
C PRO A 58 -5.52 27.71 -7.92
N GLY A 59 -6.04 26.76 -8.71
CA GLY A 59 -5.66 26.56 -10.12
C GLY A 59 -4.25 26.03 -10.36
N ARG A 60 -3.52 25.63 -9.29
CA ARG A 60 -2.14 25.13 -9.44
C ARG A 60 -2.08 23.63 -9.68
N PHE A 61 -3.15 22.88 -9.42
CA PHE A 61 -3.25 21.45 -9.62
C PHE A 61 -4.36 21.08 -10.58
N ARG A 62 -4.13 19.97 -11.29
CA ARG A 62 -5.18 19.24 -11.99
C ARG A 62 -5.42 17.96 -11.21
N PHE A 63 -6.68 17.63 -10.94
CA PHE A 63 -7.07 16.44 -10.20
C PHE A 63 -7.69 15.43 -11.16
N PHE A 64 -7.31 14.18 -10.97
CA PHE A 64 -7.84 13.03 -11.69
C PHE A 64 -8.33 12.03 -10.66
N GLU A 65 -9.45 11.40 -10.92
CA GLU A 65 -9.92 10.27 -10.13
C GLU A 65 -9.60 9.00 -10.92
N ASP A 66 -8.87 8.09 -10.29
CA ASP A 66 -8.66 6.74 -10.79
C ASP A 66 -9.38 5.77 -9.86
N ARG A 67 -10.35 5.03 -10.42
CA ARG A 67 -11.12 4.07 -9.66
C ARG A 67 -10.31 2.80 -9.38
N ASP A 68 -9.35 2.47 -10.23
CA ASP A 68 -8.53 1.29 -10.08
C ASP A 68 -7.55 1.43 -8.90
N ASP A 69 -7.22 2.68 -8.53
CA ASP A 69 -6.42 3.01 -7.34
C ASP A 69 -7.25 3.11 -6.04
N ALA A 70 -8.55 2.83 -6.09
CA ALA A 70 -9.41 2.98 -4.94
C ALA A 70 -9.28 1.82 -3.95
N ASP A 71 -8.98 2.14 -2.69
CA ASP A 71 -8.93 1.17 -1.60
C ASP A 71 -10.31 0.70 -1.14
N TYR A 72 -10.41 -0.59 -0.82
CA TYR A 72 -11.56 -1.13 -0.11
C TYR A 72 -11.46 -0.86 1.38
N ILE A 73 -12.40 -0.12 1.93
CA ILE A 73 -12.43 0.21 3.35
C ILE A 73 -13.47 -0.67 4.07
N TYR A 74 -13.02 -1.38 5.10
CA TYR A 74 -13.85 -2.22 5.94
C TYR A 74 -13.72 -1.81 7.40
N SER A 75 -14.80 -1.95 8.19
CA SER A 75 -14.65 -1.82 9.64
C SER A 75 -13.92 -3.05 10.21
N VAL A 76 -13.01 -2.80 11.15
CA VAL A 76 -12.26 -3.88 11.82
C VAL A 76 -13.19 -4.89 12.46
N GLU A 77 -14.24 -4.42 13.14
CA GLU A 77 -15.23 -5.28 13.77
C GLU A 77 -15.96 -6.18 12.76
N SER A 78 -16.39 -5.63 11.62
CA SER A 78 -17.03 -6.41 10.56
C SER A 78 -16.12 -7.50 10.02
N PHE A 79 -14.83 -7.20 9.87
CA PHE A 79 -13.85 -8.16 9.35
C PHE A 79 -13.45 -9.21 10.38
N ALA A 80 -13.31 -8.83 11.65
CA ALA A 80 -12.96 -9.75 12.73
C ALA A 80 -14.08 -10.76 13.02
N THR A 81 -15.33 -10.33 12.92
CA THR A 81 -16.49 -11.21 13.23
C THR A 81 -17.05 -11.89 11.99
N LEU A 82 -16.83 -11.35 10.82
CA LEU A 82 -17.47 -11.75 9.54
C LEU A 82 -18.99 -11.94 9.68
N SER A 83 -19.62 -11.14 10.55
CA SER A 83 -21.05 -11.26 10.85
C SER A 83 -21.93 -10.72 9.72
N GLY A 84 -23.18 -11.19 9.68
CA GLY A 84 -24.17 -10.74 8.74
C GLY A 84 -24.15 -11.44 7.38
N LYS A 85 -25.24 -11.19 6.61
CA LYS A 85 -25.50 -11.88 5.33
C LYS A 85 -24.48 -11.50 4.25
N LYS A 86 -24.02 -10.25 4.24
CA LYS A 86 -23.08 -9.76 3.22
C LYS A 86 -21.70 -10.44 3.30
N LEU A 87 -21.29 -10.87 4.49
CA LEU A 87 -19.99 -11.50 4.73
C LEU A 87 -20.06 -13.02 4.82
N HIS A 88 -21.23 -13.61 4.58
CA HIS A 88 -21.43 -15.07 4.62
C HIS A 88 -20.45 -15.84 3.72
N GLY A 89 -20.22 -15.36 2.49
CA GLY A 89 -19.25 -15.96 1.58
C GLY A 89 -17.84 -15.98 2.11
N LYS A 90 -17.39 -14.86 2.68
CA LYS A 90 -16.05 -14.74 3.30
C LYS A 90 -15.90 -15.67 4.51
N ARG A 91 -16.90 -15.72 5.37
CA ARG A 91 -16.94 -16.66 6.51
C ARG A 91 -16.85 -18.11 6.06
N ASN A 92 -17.57 -18.48 5.00
CA ASN A 92 -17.50 -19.85 4.47
C ASN A 92 -16.11 -20.18 3.91
N PHE A 93 -15.40 -19.21 3.31
CA PHE A 93 -14.02 -19.42 2.89
C PHE A 93 -13.10 -19.68 4.10
N CYS A 94 -13.21 -18.89 5.15
CA CYS A 94 -12.43 -19.09 6.37
C CYS A 94 -12.72 -20.49 6.98
N ASN A 95 -13.98 -20.84 7.16
CA ASN A 95 -14.35 -22.14 7.73
C ASN A 95 -13.83 -23.32 6.89
N ARG A 96 -13.88 -23.21 5.56
CA ARG A 96 -13.32 -24.26 4.69
C ARG A 96 -11.81 -24.36 4.81
N PHE A 97 -11.12 -23.24 4.87
CA PHE A 97 -9.68 -23.21 5.06
C PHE A 97 -9.28 -23.84 6.40
N GLU A 98 -9.93 -23.43 7.48
CA GLU A 98 -9.68 -23.96 8.83
C GLU A 98 -9.95 -25.47 8.93
N THR A 99 -10.91 -25.99 8.16
CA THR A 99 -11.23 -27.43 8.15
C THR A 99 -10.28 -28.23 7.25
N ALA A 100 -9.77 -27.61 6.19
CA ALA A 100 -8.98 -28.31 5.17
C ALA A 100 -7.47 -28.33 5.47
N HIS A 101 -6.99 -27.42 6.29
CA HIS A 101 -5.56 -27.21 6.52
C HIS A 101 -5.20 -27.25 8.00
N ASP A 102 -4.02 -27.79 8.31
CA ASP A 102 -3.35 -27.55 9.57
C ASP A 102 -2.68 -26.19 9.53
N TRP A 103 -3.30 -25.19 10.17
CA TRP A 103 -2.87 -23.82 10.07
C TRP A 103 -2.47 -23.21 11.42
N ARG A 104 -1.56 -22.25 11.35
CA ARG A 104 -1.20 -21.42 12.48
C ARG A 104 -0.85 -20.01 12.04
N TYR A 105 -1.08 -19.05 12.91
CA TYR A 105 -0.67 -17.66 12.72
C TYR A 105 0.45 -17.35 13.72
N GLU A 106 1.52 -16.75 13.22
CA GLU A 106 2.63 -16.30 14.05
C GLU A 106 2.86 -14.80 13.84
N ALA A 107 3.15 -14.09 14.94
CA ALA A 107 3.57 -12.70 14.84
C ALA A 107 4.92 -12.64 14.13
N LEU A 108 5.00 -11.79 13.09
CA LEU A 108 6.21 -11.64 12.31
C LEU A 108 7.31 -10.99 13.15
N SER A 109 8.46 -11.62 13.13
CA SER A 109 9.72 -11.14 13.71
C SER A 109 10.84 -11.33 12.70
N PRO A 110 12.05 -10.80 12.94
CA PRO A 110 13.18 -11.02 12.04
C PRO A 110 13.47 -12.48 11.72
N ALA A 111 13.12 -13.41 12.61
CA ALA A 111 13.29 -14.85 12.37
C ALA A 111 12.38 -15.40 11.25
N GLY A 112 11.26 -14.73 10.96
CA GLY A 112 10.32 -15.13 9.90
C GLY A 112 10.55 -14.41 8.55
N PHE A 113 11.55 -13.55 8.40
CA PHE A 113 11.77 -12.81 7.15
C PHE A 113 12.14 -13.71 5.98
N ASP A 114 12.85 -14.80 6.24
CA ASP A 114 13.24 -15.73 5.18
C ASP A 114 12.03 -16.51 4.64
N ASP A 115 11.07 -16.82 5.49
CA ASP A 115 9.79 -17.40 5.08
C ASP A 115 9.00 -16.43 4.19
N CYS A 116 8.96 -15.15 4.57
CA CYS A 116 8.35 -14.12 3.73
C CYS A 116 9.03 -13.99 2.36
N ARG A 117 10.36 -14.02 2.33
CA ARG A 117 11.12 -13.99 1.06
C ARG A 117 10.82 -15.19 0.19
N SER A 118 10.76 -16.38 0.79
CA SER A 118 10.44 -17.61 0.08
C SER A 118 9.05 -17.57 -0.55
N LEU A 119 8.07 -17.04 0.20
CA LEU A 119 6.70 -16.86 -0.30
C LEU A 119 6.68 -15.86 -1.47
N LEU A 120 7.38 -14.73 -1.34
CA LEU A 120 7.46 -13.71 -2.37
C LEU A 120 8.11 -14.26 -3.65
N GLN A 121 9.20 -15.01 -3.54
CA GLN A 121 9.85 -15.67 -4.69
C GLN A 121 8.90 -16.65 -5.39
N SER A 122 8.12 -17.43 -4.62
CA SER A 122 7.12 -18.34 -5.19
C SER A 122 6.04 -17.58 -5.94
N TRP A 123 5.55 -16.49 -5.36
CA TRP A 123 4.56 -15.62 -5.98
C TRP A 123 5.06 -14.99 -7.29
N ASP A 124 6.30 -14.46 -7.29
CA ASP A 124 6.93 -13.87 -8.46
C ASP A 124 7.10 -14.90 -9.59
N ALA A 125 7.47 -16.13 -9.25
CA ALA A 125 7.59 -17.21 -10.23
C ALA A 125 6.24 -17.56 -10.88
N GLU A 126 5.15 -17.59 -10.12
CA GLU A 126 3.80 -17.86 -10.64
C GLU A 126 3.30 -16.75 -11.56
N LYS A 127 3.68 -15.51 -11.31
CA LYS A 127 3.26 -14.32 -12.08
C LYS A 127 4.10 -14.06 -13.34
N ASN A 128 5.09 -14.92 -13.66
CA ASN A 128 6.03 -14.71 -14.76
C ASN A 128 6.87 -13.43 -14.66
N GLY A 129 7.16 -12.99 -13.46
CA GLY A 129 8.01 -11.84 -13.15
C GLY A 129 7.48 -11.06 -11.95
N GLY A 130 8.35 -10.80 -11.00
CA GLY A 130 8.06 -10.00 -9.82
C GLY A 130 8.09 -8.51 -10.11
N ASN A 131 7.59 -7.73 -9.16
CA ASN A 131 7.74 -6.28 -9.15
C ASN A 131 9.01 -5.93 -8.37
N ALA A 132 10.09 -5.57 -9.08
CA ALA A 132 11.37 -5.24 -8.47
C ALA A 132 11.28 -4.08 -7.46
N GLU A 133 10.41 -3.09 -7.71
CA GLU A 133 10.21 -1.95 -6.80
C GLU A 133 9.50 -2.39 -5.50
N GLU A 134 8.54 -3.31 -5.61
CA GLU A 134 7.86 -3.89 -4.46
C GLU A 134 8.81 -4.74 -3.62
N ASN A 135 9.62 -5.57 -4.25
CA ASN A 135 10.61 -6.40 -3.59
C ASN A 135 11.66 -5.55 -2.85
N GLU A 136 12.13 -4.47 -3.48
CA GLU A 136 13.04 -3.51 -2.82
C GLU A 136 12.36 -2.82 -1.62
N ALA A 137 11.09 -2.45 -1.73
CA ALA A 137 10.35 -1.84 -0.65
C ALA A 137 10.19 -2.80 0.54
N ILE A 138 9.90 -4.09 0.29
CA ILE A 138 9.81 -5.13 1.31
C ILE A 138 11.17 -5.33 2.01
N GLU A 139 12.27 -5.42 1.27
CA GLU A 139 13.60 -5.55 1.86
C GLU A 139 13.97 -4.33 2.71
N ARG A 140 13.62 -3.14 2.29
CA ARG A 140 13.80 -1.92 3.10
C ARG A 140 12.95 -1.96 4.37
N MET A 141 11.71 -2.44 4.32
CA MET A 141 10.88 -2.63 5.51
C MET A 141 11.52 -3.61 6.49
N PHE A 142 12.07 -4.73 6.02
CA PHE A 142 12.77 -5.68 6.87
C PHE A 142 14.04 -5.08 7.48
N GLN A 143 14.83 -4.36 6.70
CA GLN A 143 16.05 -3.70 7.17
C GLN A 143 15.78 -2.70 8.30
N TYR A 144 14.69 -1.95 8.20
CA TYR A 144 14.34 -0.89 9.13
C TYR A 144 13.17 -1.26 10.07
N TRP A 145 12.85 -2.55 10.18
CA TRP A 145 11.69 -3.10 10.89
C TRP A 145 11.48 -2.47 12.28
N ALA A 146 12.51 -2.53 13.12
CA ALA A 146 12.43 -2.00 14.48
C ALA A 146 12.32 -0.46 14.49
N GLY A 147 13.09 0.22 13.65
CA GLY A 147 13.10 1.68 13.56
C GLY A 147 11.78 2.26 13.03
N LEU A 148 11.09 1.51 12.17
CA LEU A 148 9.77 1.87 11.63
C LEU A 148 8.62 1.47 12.57
N GLY A 149 8.88 0.72 13.64
CA GLY A 149 7.85 0.20 14.52
C GLY A 149 6.88 -0.73 13.79
N MET A 150 7.39 -1.50 12.82
CA MET A 150 6.56 -2.40 12.01
C MET A 150 6.02 -3.56 12.83
N THR A 151 4.81 -3.97 12.51
CA THR A 151 4.17 -5.19 13.01
C THR A 151 3.57 -5.95 11.85
N GLY A 152 3.50 -7.26 11.97
CA GLY A 152 2.95 -8.12 10.93
C GLY A 152 2.72 -9.53 11.44
N GLY A 153 2.33 -10.41 10.53
CA GLY A 153 2.15 -11.81 10.84
C GLY A 153 2.30 -12.69 9.61
N ILE A 154 2.63 -13.95 9.86
CA ILE A 154 2.69 -15.00 8.85
C ILE A 154 1.60 -16.02 9.17
N LEU A 155 0.85 -16.40 8.17
CA LEU A 155 -0.06 -17.53 8.20
C LEU A 155 0.63 -18.74 7.56
N TYR A 156 0.76 -19.81 8.32
CA TYR A 156 1.25 -21.08 7.81
C TYR A 156 0.07 -22.01 7.58
N ALA A 157 0.09 -22.73 6.46
CA ALA A 157 -0.85 -23.79 6.15
C ALA A 157 -0.07 -25.05 5.75
N ASP A 158 -0.34 -26.18 6.42
CA ASP A 158 0.32 -27.46 6.18
C ASP A 158 1.87 -27.35 6.23
N GLY A 159 2.36 -26.54 7.14
CA GLY A 159 3.79 -26.30 7.37
C GLY A 159 4.46 -25.33 6.40
N ARG A 160 3.72 -24.67 5.51
CA ARG A 160 4.24 -23.69 4.54
C ARG A 160 3.71 -22.29 4.83
N PRO A 161 4.52 -21.24 4.66
CA PRO A 161 4.05 -19.87 4.76
C PRO A 161 3.10 -19.51 3.63
#